data_9ddd8c7359c7ff0b8eba3ac1d1bcdba4
#
_entry.id   9ddd8c7359c7ff0b8eba3ac1d1bcdba4
#
_cell.length_a   1.000
_cell.length_b   1.000
_cell.length_c   1.000
_cell.angle_alpha   90.00
_cell.angle_beta   90.00
_cell.angle_gamma   90.00
#
_symmetry.space_group_name_H-M   'P 1'
#
loop_
_entity.id
_entity.type
_entity.pdbx_description
1 polymer ?
#
loop_
_entity_poly.entity_id
_entity_poly.type
_entity_poly.pdbx_seq_one_letter_code
_entity_poly.pdbx_strand_id
1 'polypeptide(L)'
;MTNINLIFATSNQNKVLEIQKILPKKFNIKSLKDLNYFEDVPENENTIEGNAVFKAKYIYEKFNINVFADDTGLEVEALNGEPGVHSARYAGKSRNSEKNIKKLLKNLKNIKNRNARFKTVIALIIDNKLHIFSGIVEGYILDSPKGNNGFGYDPIFCPNGFDKSFAELTLKEKNLISHRSLAMKKLIDFIS
;
A
#
# COMPACT_ATOMS: atom_id res chain seq x y z
N MET A 1 30.49 0.21 -2.50
CA MET A 1 29.21 0.04 -1.74
C MET A 1 28.51 -1.16 -2.35
N THR A 2 28.24 -2.19 -1.58
CA THR A 2 27.51 -3.38 -2.05
C THR A 2 26.05 -3.01 -2.30
N ASN A 3 25.59 -3.23 -3.54
CA ASN A 3 24.18 -3.02 -3.88
C ASN A 3 23.31 -4.08 -3.20
N ILE A 4 22.29 -3.64 -2.48
CA ILE A 4 21.30 -4.52 -1.85
C ILE A 4 20.23 -4.85 -2.90
N ASN A 5 20.14 -6.13 -3.28
CA ASN A 5 19.14 -6.60 -4.22
C ASN A 5 17.94 -7.16 -3.45
N LEU A 6 16.75 -6.64 -3.71
CA LEU A 6 15.49 -7.09 -3.12
C LEU A 6 14.45 -7.30 -4.22
N ILE A 7 13.62 -8.31 -4.04
CA ILE A 7 12.42 -8.48 -4.87
C ILE A 7 11.23 -7.84 -4.17
N PHE A 8 10.47 -7.04 -4.90
CA PHE A 8 9.18 -6.54 -4.45
C PHE A 8 8.07 -7.43 -4.98
N ALA A 9 7.48 -8.23 -4.09
CA ALA A 9 6.43 -9.20 -4.42
C ALA A 9 5.07 -8.50 -4.69
N THR A 10 5.01 -7.74 -5.77
CA THR A 10 3.79 -7.04 -6.20
C THR A 10 3.63 -7.05 -7.71
N SER A 11 2.39 -7.18 -8.18
CA SER A 11 1.99 -6.93 -9.57
C SER A 11 1.54 -5.48 -9.81
N ASN A 12 1.37 -4.69 -8.73
CA ASN A 12 0.87 -3.31 -8.80
C ASN A 12 1.97 -2.32 -9.17
N GLN A 13 1.98 -1.87 -10.43
CA GLN A 13 2.99 -0.93 -10.95
C GLN A 13 2.99 0.43 -10.23
N ASN A 14 1.84 0.91 -9.74
CA ASN A 14 1.79 2.17 -8.99
C ASN A 14 2.57 2.07 -7.67
N LYS A 15 2.49 0.92 -6.98
CA LYS A 15 3.29 0.66 -5.79
C LYS A 15 4.79 0.63 -6.10
N VAL A 16 5.17 0.00 -7.21
CA VAL A 16 6.58 -0.05 -7.66
C VAL A 16 7.10 1.37 -7.91
N LEU A 17 6.35 2.20 -8.63
CA LEU A 17 6.71 3.59 -8.93
C LEU A 17 6.86 4.45 -7.67
N GLU A 18 5.94 4.32 -6.71
CA GLU A 18 6.05 5.04 -5.42
C GLU A 18 7.33 4.65 -4.68
N ILE A 19 7.64 3.36 -4.58
CA ILE A 19 8.81 2.86 -3.86
C ILE A 19 10.11 3.25 -4.56
N GLN A 20 10.20 3.13 -5.88
CA GLN A 20 11.40 3.49 -6.63
C GLN A 20 11.82 4.96 -6.44
N LYS A 21 10.87 5.86 -6.18
CA LYS A 21 11.14 7.29 -5.95
C LYS A 21 11.70 7.61 -4.56
N ILE A 22 11.50 6.74 -3.59
CA ILE A 22 11.96 6.96 -2.20
C ILE A 22 13.22 6.16 -1.84
N LEU A 23 13.59 5.21 -2.68
CA LEU A 23 14.73 4.35 -2.41
C LEU A 23 16.07 5.04 -2.63
N PRO A 24 17.03 4.90 -1.70
CA PRO A 24 18.42 5.27 -1.91
C PRO A 24 19.06 4.48 -3.07
N LYS A 25 20.02 5.08 -3.77
CA LYS A 25 20.70 4.48 -4.94
C LYS A 25 21.37 3.12 -4.68
N LYS A 26 21.69 2.81 -3.42
CA LYS A 26 22.29 1.52 -3.02
C LYS A 26 21.31 0.33 -3.11
N PHE A 27 20.00 0.59 -3.26
CA PHE A 27 19.00 -0.45 -3.38
C PHE A 27 18.64 -0.69 -4.85
N ASN A 28 18.72 -1.94 -5.26
CA ASN A 28 18.24 -2.42 -6.54
C ASN A 28 16.99 -3.26 -6.31
N ILE A 29 15.82 -2.69 -6.61
CA ILE A 29 14.56 -3.42 -6.47
C ILE A 29 14.11 -3.92 -7.83
N LYS A 30 13.86 -5.23 -7.88
CA LYS A 30 13.22 -5.91 -8.99
C LYS A 30 11.79 -6.24 -8.63
N SER A 31 10.89 -6.13 -9.59
CA SER A 31 9.48 -6.53 -9.48
C SER A 31 9.32 -8.03 -9.80
N LEU A 32 8.12 -8.56 -9.59
CA LEU A 32 7.79 -9.92 -10.04
C LEU A 32 7.93 -10.09 -11.57
N LYS A 33 7.65 -9.03 -12.34
CA LYS A 33 7.85 -9.04 -13.81
C LYS A 33 9.31 -9.27 -14.19
N ASP A 34 10.25 -8.69 -13.43
CA ASP A 34 11.68 -8.86 -13.69
C ASP A 34 12.16 -10.30 -13.40
N LEU A 35 11.34 -11.07 -12.68
CA LEU A 35 11.51 -12.52 -12.47
C LEU A 35 10.74 -13.38 -13.47
N ASN A 36 10.11 -12.78 -14.49
CA ASN A 36 9.18 -13.46 -15.40
C ASN A 36 8.01 -14.14 -14.68
N TYR A 37 7.59 -13.60 -13.54
CA TYR A 37 6.46 -14.08 -12.77
C TYR A 37 5.25 -13.16 -13.01
N PHE A 38 4.21 -13.70 -13.66
CA PHE A 38 3.03 -12.94 -14.09
C PHE A 38 1.74 -13.37 -13.39
N GLU A 39 1.82 -14.39 -12.55
CA GLU A 39 0.66 -14.87 -11.79
C GLU A 39 0.34 -13.92 -10.64
N ASP A 40 -0.93 -13.83 -10.27
CA ASP A 40 -1.32 -13.13 -9.05
C ASP A 40 -0.89 -13.95 -7.82
N VAL A 41 -0.22 -13.29 -6.88
CA VAL A 41 0.03 -13.90 -5.58
C VAL A 41 -1.28 -13.85 -4.77
N PRO A 42 -1.74 -14.99 -4.21
CA PRO A 42 -2.98 -15.03 -3.46
C PRO A 42 -3.02 -14.06 -2.29
N GLU A 43 -4.20 -13.47 -2.03
CA GLU A 43 -4.48 -12.56 -0.91
C GLU A 43 -5.74 -13.06 -0.20
N ASN A 44 -5.60 -14.15 0.56
CA ASN A 44 -6.70 -14.86 1.21
C ASN A 44 -6.75 -14.65 2.72
N GLU A 45 -5.80 -13.89 3.27
CA GLU A 45 -5.74 -13.61 4.70
C GLU A 45 -6.75 -12.54 5.12
N ASN A 46 -7.19 -12.63 6.38
CA ASN A 46 -8.20 -11.73 6.93
C ASN A 46 -7.63 -10.39 7.44
N THR A 47 -6.32 -10.21 7.35
CA THR A 47 -5.63 -9.00 7.81
C THR A 47 -4.63 -8.50 6.76
N ILE A 48 -4.39 -7.18 6.78
CA ILE A 48 -3.36 -6.53 5.94
C ILE A 48 -1.99 -7.14 6.23
N GLU A 49 -1.66 -7.39 7.50
CA GLU A 49 -0.40 -8.02 7.90
C GLU A 49 -0.31 -9.46 7.39
N GLY A 50 -1.36 -10.25 7.56
CA GLY A 50 -1.43 -11.64 7.07
C GLY A 50 -1.15 -11.71 5.57
N ASN A 51 -1.81 -10.86 4.76
CA ASN A 51 -1.57 -10.82 3.31
C ASN A 51 -0.14 -10.41 2.97
N ALA A 52 0.44 -9.42 3.65
CA ALA A 52 1.83 -9.02 3.42
C ALA A 52 2.80 -10.18 3.72
N VAL A 53 2.62 -10.84 4.86
CA VAL A 53 3.44 -12.01 5.27
C VAL A 53 3.26 -13.17 4.31
N PHE A 54 2.01 -13.50 3.95
CA PHE A 54 1.72 -14.58 3.01
C PHE A 54 2.41 -14.35 1.67
N LYS A 55 2.28 -13.16 1.09
CA LYS A 55 2.91 -12.81 -0.20
C LYS A 55 4.43 -12.91 -0.14
N ALA A 56 5.05 -12.42 0.94
CA ALA A 56 6.49 -12.51 1.10
C ALA A 56 6.97 -13.97 1.19
N LYS A 57 6.32 -14.79 2.02
CA LYS A 57 6.62 -16.22 2.16
C LYS A 57 6.44 -16.97 0.85
N TYR A 58 5.32 -16.77 0.16
CA TYR A 58 4.99 -17.43 -1.10
C TYR A 58 6.08 -17.23 -2.16
N ILE A 59 6.56 -15.99 -2.32
CA ILE A 59 7.62 -15.67 -3.29
C ILE A 59 8.99 -16.16 -2.80
N TYR A 60 9.27 -16.04 -1.50
CA TYR A 60 10.50 -16.55 -0.92
C TYR A 60 10.65 -18.07 -1.12
N GLU A 61 9.62 -18.84 -0.80
CA GLU A 61 9.60 -20.30 -0.98
C GLU A 61 9.77 -20.73 -2.44
N LYS A 62 9.19 -19.94 -3.37
CA LYS A 62 9.24 -20.25 -4.81
C LYS A 62 10.63 -19.96 -5.43
N PHE A 63 11.31 -18.91 -4.98
CA PHE A 63 12.53 -18.42 -5.65
C PHE A 63 13.78 -18.45 -4.75
N ASN A 64 13.63 -18.68 -3.46
CA ASN A 64 14.70 -18.67 -2.46
C ASN A 64 15.58 -17.40 -2.52
N ILE A 65 14.96 -16.23 -2.57
CA ILE A 65 15.62 -14.93 -2.67
C ILE A 65 15.09 -13.96 -1.62
N ASN A 66 15.91 -13.00 -1.21
CA ASN A 66 15.48 -11.93 -0.32
C ASN A 66 14.34 -11.14 -0.97
N VAL A 67 13.23 -11.03 -0.27
CA VAL A 67 11.97 -10.51 -0.82
C VAL A 67 11.22 -9.68 0.21
N PHE A 68 10.56 -8.64 -0.25
CA PHE A 68 9.53 -7.98 0.55
C PHE A 68 8.22 -7.89 -0.21
N ALA A 69 7.14 -7.91 0.55
CA ALA A 69 5.78 -7.70 0.05
C ALA A 69 5.08 -6.63 0.87
N ASP A 70 4.18 -5.87 0.28
CA ASP A 70 3.30 -4.97 1.02
C ASP A 70 1.84 -5.38 0.87
N ASP A 71 1.07 -5.12 1.90
CA ASP A 71 -0.37 -5.00 1.76
C ASP A 71 -0.86 -3.68 2.34
N THR A 72 -1.95 -3.15 1.77
CA THR A 72 -2.44 -1.82 2.11
C THR A 72 -3.96 -1.81 2.16
N GLY A 73 -4.49 -1.21 3.19
CA GLY A 73 -5.92 -0.95 3.34
C GLY A 73 -6.22 0.48 3.74
N LEU A 74 -7.38 0.95 3.30
CA LEU A 74 -8.07 2.10 3.84
C LEU A 74 -9.02 1.58 4.92
N GLU A 75 -8.92 2.10 6.12
CA GLU A 75 -9.79 1.75 7.24
C GLU A 75 -10.62 2.99 7.61
N VAL A 76 -11.96 2.87 7.59
CA VAL A 76 -12.89 3.97 7.89
C VAL A 76 -13.60 3.67 9.20
N GLU A 77 -13.48 4.56 10.17
CA GLU A 77 -13.98 4.36 11.53
C GLU A 77 -15.49 4.09 11.58
N ALA A 78 -16.27 4.92 10.89
CA ALA A 78 -17.72 4.79 10.85
C ALA A 78 -18.24 3.55 10.13
N LEU A 79 -17.35 2.81 9.45
CA LEU A 79 -17.66 1.56 8.76
C LEU A 79 -16.95 0.37 9.44
N ASN A 80 -16.63 0.50 10.73
CA ASN A 80 -15.94 -0.55 11.52
C ASN A 80 -14.64 -1.06 10.87
N GLY A 81 -13.90 -0.17 10.23
CA GLY A 81 -12.63 -0.48 9.55
C GLY A 81 -12.77 -0.93 8.10
N GLU A 82 -14.00 -1.03 7.56
CA GLU A 82 -14.15 -1.27 6.12
C GLU A 82 -13.64 -0.08 5.29
N PRO A 83 -13.12 -0.32 4.08
CA PRO A 83 -12.93 -1.58 3.37
C PRO A 83 -11.76 -2.45 3.89
N GLY A 84 -10.80 -1.92 4.67
CA GLY A 84 -9.71 -2.66 5.29
C GLY A 84 -8.93 -3.52 4.29
N VAL A 85 -8.76 -4.79 4.58
CA VAL A 85 -8.08 -5.79 3.74
C VAL A 85 -8.75 -5.95 2.35
N HIS A 86 -10.02 -5.59 2.23
CA HIS A 86 -10.76 -5.65 0.95
C HIS A 86 -10.66 -4.39 0.10
N SER A 87 -9.79 -3.43 0.46
CA SER A 87 -9.70 -2.11 -0.20
C SER A 87 -9.61 -2.19 -1.73
N ALA A 88 -8.77 -3.06 -2.27
CA ALA A 88 -8.60 -3.18 -3.72
C ALA A 88 -9.84 -3.73 -4.43
N ARG A 89 -10.66 -4.52 -3.74
CA ARG A 89 -11.81 -5.26 -4.29
C ARG A 89 -13.14 -4.95 -3.59
N TYR A 90 -13.25 -3.79 -2.96
CA TYR A 90 -14.42 -3.40 -2.17
C TYR A 90 -15.72 -3.41 -2.97
N ALA A 91 -15.69 -3.00 -4.24
CA ALA A 91 -16.84 -3.06 -5.14
C ALA A 91 -16.84 -4.30 -6.06
N GLY A 92 -15.96 -5.28 -5.82
CA GLY A 92 -15.91 -6.53 -6.57
C GLY A 92 -14.53 -6.88 -7.15
N LYS A 93 -14.45 -8.03 -7.82
CA LYS A 93 -13.21 -8.63 -8.30
C LYS A 93 -12.45 -7.81 -9.36
N SER A 94 -13.10 -6.85 -10.03
CA SER A 94 -12.50 -6.03 -11.08
C SER A 94 -11.41 -5.06 -10.60
N ARG A 95 -11.23 -4.90 -9.28
CA ARG A 95 -10.27 -3.95 -8.65
C ARG A 95 -10.38 -2.53 -9.20
N ASN A 96 -11.59 -2.09 -9.58
CA ASN A 96 -11.83 -0.78 -10.19
C ASN A 96 -11.93 0.30 -9.11
N SER A 97 -10.98 1.24 -9.11
CA SER A 97 -10.88 2.30 -8.10
C SER A 97 -12.12 3.21 -8.07
N GLU A 98 -12.67 3.58 -9.22
CA GLU A 98 -13.85 4.45 -9.28
C GLU A 98 -15.08 3.78 -8.66
N LYS A 99 -15.29 2.47 -8.96
CA LYS A 99 -16.38 1.70 -8.36
C LYS A 99 -16.19 1.55 -6.85
N ASN A 100 -14.95 1.34 -6.39
CA ASN A 100 -14.62 1.25 -4.97
C ASN A 100 -14.91 2.57 -4.25
N ILE A 101 -14.46 3.71 -4.81
CA ILE A 101 -14.76 5.06 -4.30
C ILE A 101 -16.28 5.29 -4.24
N LYS A 102 -16.99 5.00 -5.33
CA LYS A 102 -18.44 5.19 -5.40
C LYS A 102 -19.20 4.39 -4.35
N LYS A 103 -18.78 3.12 -4.12
CA LYS A 103 -19.35 2.29 -3.06
C LYS A 103 -19.08 2.88 -1.69
N LEU A 104 -17.84 3.30 -1.41
CA LEU A 104 -17.45 3.87 -0.13
C LEU A 104 -18.24 5.15 0.17
N LEU A 105 -18.30 6.08 -0.76
CA LEU A 105 -19.05 7.33 -0.60
C LEU A 105 -20.56 7.07 -0.42
N LYS A 106 -21.12 6.06 -1.11
CA LYS A 106 -22.50 5.63 -0.89
C LYS A 106 -22.74 5.14 0.53
N ASN A 107 -21.82 4.32 1.06
CA ASN A 107 -21.94 3.79 2.43
C ASN A 107 -21.76 4.88 3.50
N LEU A 108 -21.03 5.95 3.18
CA LEU A 108 -20.84 7.11 4.05
C LEU A 108 -21.91 8.21 3.88
N LYS A 109 -22.93 7.99 3.04
CA LYS A 109 -24.00 8.97 2.86
C LYS A 109 -24.72 9.26 4.18
N ASN A 110 -24.84 10.54 4.53
CA ASN A 110 -25.42 11.03 5.79
C ASN A 110 -24.65 10.67 7.08
N ILE A 111 -23.44 10.13 6.97
CA ILE A 111 -22.58 9.85 8.11
C ILE A 111 -21.63 11.03 8.31
N LYS A 112 -21.67 11.64 9.52
CA LYS A 112 -20.83 12.80 9.86
C LYS A 112 -19.38 12.39 10.19
N ASN A 113 -19.20 11.25 10.86
CA ASN A 113 -17.86 10.73 11.15
C ASN A 113 -17.23 10.22 9.87
N ARG A 114 -16.21 10.94 9.39
CA ARG A 114 -15.47 10.64 8.16
C ARG A 114 -14.05 10.17 8.45
N ASN A 115 -13.69 9.99 9.74
CA ASN A 115 -12.35 9.59 10.14
C ASN A 115 -11.95 8.29 9.45
N ALA A 116 -10.75 8.30 8.93
CA ALA A 116 -10.18 7.16 8.22
C ALA A 116 -8.66 7.16 8.35
N ARG A 117 -8.07 6.00 8.07
CA ARG A 117 -6.61 5.91 7.96
C ARG A 117 -6.22 5.00 6.82
N PHE A 118 -5.12 5.32 6.19
CA PHE A 118 -4.38 4.36 5.38
C PHE A 118 -3.37 3.62 6.23
N LYS A 119 -3.36 2.29 6.11
CA LYS A 119 -2.37 1.42 6.73
C LYS A 119 -1.66 0.61 5.64
N THR A 120 -0.33 0.62 5.67
CA THR A 120 0.50 -0.32 4.91
C THR A 120 1.31 -1.17 5.88
N VAL A 121 1.36 -2.45 5.60
CA VAL A 121 2.29 -3.38 6.24
C VAL A 121 3.24 -3.93 5.19
N ILE A 122 4.53 -3.91 5.49
CA ILE A 122 5.58 -4.52 4.68
C ILE A 122 6.12 -5.71 5.46
N ALA A 123 6.14 -6.88 4.82
CA ALA A 123 6.83 -8.08 5.31
C ALA A 123 8.10 -8.27 4.47
N LEU A 124 9.26 -8.28 5.12
CA LEU A 124 10.58 -8.53 4.53
C LEU A 124 11.07 -9.89 4.98
N ILE A 125 11.51 -10.72 4.05
CA ILE A 125 12.28 -11.94 4.35
C ILE A 125 13.70 -11.71 3.81
N ILE A 126 14.65 -11.66 4.72
CA ILE A 126 16.06 -11.51 4.45
C ILE A 126 16.83 -12.50 5.33
N ASP A 127 17.79 -13.22 4.75
CA ASP A 127 18.59 -14.24 5.45
C ASP A 127 17.71 -15.23 6.26
N ASN A 128 16.61 -15.68 5.64
CA ASN A 128 15.63 -16.61 6.20
C ASN A 128 14.90 -16.10 7.47
N LYS A 129 14.92 -14.78 7.71
CA LYS A 129 14.24 -14.15 8.83
C LYS A 129 13.15 -13.21 8.35
N LEU A 130 11.97 -13.29 8.98
CA LEU A 130 10.83 -12.41 8.72
C LEU A 130 10.90 -11.17 9.60
N HIS A 131 10.76 -10.01 8.97
CA HIS A 131 10.65 -8.70 9.62
C HIS A 131 9.41 -7.98 9.11
N ILE A 132 8.74 -7.23 10.01
CA ILE A 132 7.47 -6.54 9.68
C ILE A 132 7.61 -5.06 9.99
N PHE A 133 7.21 -4.22 9.04
CA PHE A 133 7.20 -2.77 9.16
C PHE A 133 5.84 -2.22 8.79
N SER A 134 5.32 -1.30 9.60
CA SER A 134 4.03 -0.67 9.34
C SER A 134 4.14 0.84 9.24
N GLY A 135 3.34 1.41 8.35
CA GLY A 135 3.12 2.85 8.24
C GLY A 135 1.64 3.15 8.22
N ILE A 136 1.24 4.16 8.98
CA ILE A 136 -0.15 4.60 9.12
C ILE A 136 -0.20 6.10 8.89
N VAL A 137 -1.23 6.55 8.17
CA VAL A 137 -1.56 7.97 8.01
C VAL A 137 -3.02 8.14 8.34
N GLU A 138 -3.27 8.91 9.38
CA GLU A 138 -4.62 9.30 9.79
C GLU A 138 -5.13 10.45 8.92
N GLY A 139 -6.44 10.50 8.71
CA GLY A 139 -7.09 11.51 7.89
C GLY A 139 -8.60 11.33 7.88
N TYR A 140 -9.24 11.83 6.84
CA TYR A 140 -10.68 11.73 6.68
C TYR A 140 -11.08 11.57 5.21
N ILE A 141 -12.29 11.06 5.00
CA ILE A 141 -12.85 10.87 3.67
C ILE A 141 -13.62 12.13 3.24
N LEU A 142 -13.28 12.66 2.08
CA LEU A 142 -13.98 13.77 1.43
C LEU A 142 -15.37 13.36 0.94
N ASP A 143 -16.28 14.32 0.76
CA ASP A 143 -17.61 14.05 0.22
C ASP A 143 -17.63 13.75 -1.28
N SER A 144 -16.61 14.21 -2.00
CA SER A 144 -16.42 13.98 -3.43
C SER A 144 -14.95 13.86 -3.79
N PRO A 145 -14.61 13.16 -4.90
CA PRO A 145 -13.24 13.06 -5.38
C PRO A 145 -12.64 14.42 -5.75
N LYS A 146 -11.37 14.63 -5.38
CA LYS A 146 -10.55 15.79 -5.74
C LYS A 146 -9.18 15.34 -6.21
N GLY A 147 -8.66 16.00 -7.25
CA GLY A 147 -7.35 15.69 -7.84
C GLY A 147 -7.38 14.45 -8.74
N ASN A 148 -6.29 14.27 -9.50
CA ASN A 148 -6.17 13.23 -10.52
C ASN A 148 -4.88 12.42 -10.40
N ASN A 149 -4.03 12.71 -9.40
CA ASN A 149 -2.81 11.97 -9.17
C ASN A 149 -3.06 10.71 -8.33
N GLY A 150 -2.05 9.83 -8.26
CA GLY A 150 -2.10 8.65 -7.42
C GLY A 150 -3.02 7.55 -7.95
N PHE A 151 -3.59 6.77 -7.04
CA PHE A 151 -4.45 5.62 -7.35
C PHE A 151 -5.34 5.22 -6.17
N GLY A 152 -6.26 4.30 -6.41
CA GLY A 152 -7.13 3.77 -5.36
C GLY A 152 -8.06 4.82 -4.79
N TYR A 153 -7.98 5.06 -3.49
CA TYR A 153 -8.81 6.03 -2.76
C TYR A 153 -8.14 7.40 -2.58
N ASP A 154 -7.00 7.64 -3.21
CA ASP A 154 -6.28 8.92 -3.11
C ASP A 154 -7.18 10.15 -3.37
N PRO A 155 -8.12 10.12 -4.35
CA PRO A 155 -8.98 11.27 -4.64
C PRO A 155 -9.97 11.64 -3.53
N ILE A 156 -10.23 10.74 -2.59
CA ILE A 156 -11.19 10.98 -1.50
C ILE A 156 -10.57 10.95 -0.11
N PHE A 157 -9.28 10.73 0.02
CA PHE A 157 -8.59 10.71 1.31
C PHE A 157 -7.77 11.98 1.51
N CYS A 158 -8.10 12.74 2.56
CA CYS A 158 -7.37 13.93 2.99
C CYS A 158 -6.60 13.60 4.28
N PRO A 159 -5.26 13.64 4.30
CA PRO A 159 -4.47 13.36 5.50
C PRO A 159 -4.63 14.50 6.53
N ASN A 160 -4.57 14.16 7.82
CA ASN A 160 -4.64 15.17 8.88
C ASN A 160 -3.52 16.21 8.74
N GLY A 161 -3.87 17.48 8.98
CA GLY A 161 -2.96 18.61 8.83
C GLY A 161 -2.82 19.14 7.39
N PHE A 162 -3.59 18.58 6.44
CA PHE A 162 -3.64 19.04 5.05
C PHE A 162 -5.08 19.43 4.67
N ASP A 163 -5.19 20.30 3.68
CA ASP A 163 -6.45 20.72 3.04
C ASP A 163 -6.66 20.07 1.66
N LYS A 164 -5.72 19.23 1.22
CA LYS A 164 -5.67 18.56 -0.07
C LYS A 164 -5.81 17.05 0.09
N SER A 165 -6.51 16.43 -0.86
CA SER A 165 -6.49 14.97 -0.98
C SER A 165 -5.11 14.46 -1.42
N PHE A 166 -4.84 13.17 -1.21
CA PHE A 166 -3.62 12.56 -1.75
C PHE A 166 -3.51 12.70 -3.29
N ALA A 167 -4.62 12.76 -4.00
CA ALA A 167 -4.63 12.94 -5.46
C ALA A 167 -4.43 14.39 -5.92
N GLU A 168 -4.48 15.37 -5.03
CA GLU A 168 -4.10 16.75 -5.31
C GLU A 168 -2.61 17.02 -5.04
N LEU A 169 -1.94 16.09 -4.34
CA LEU A 169 -0.50 16.18 -4.09
C LEU A 169 0.30 15.63 -5.27
N THR A 170 1.48 16.19 -5.48
CA THR A 170 2.48 15.57 -6.35
C THR A 170 2.98 14.26 -5.73
N LEU A 171 3.52 13.35 -6.54
CA LEU A 171 4.12 12.12 -6.03
C LEU A 171 5.23 12.39 -5.00
N LYS A 172 6.00 13.46 -5.19
CA LYS A 172 7.05 13.87 -4.25
C LYS A 172 6.48 14.28 -2.89
N GLU A 173 5.44 15.12 -2.88
CA GLU A 173 4.76 15.55 -1.65
C GLU A 173 4.11 14.37 -0.95
N LYS A 174 3.37 13.54 -1.68
CA LYS A 174 2.74 12.33 -1.14
C LYS A 174 3.77 11.39 -0.50
N ASN A 175 4.92 11.20 -1.15
CA ASN A 175 5.98 10.32 -0.65
C ASN A 175 6.66 10.84 0.65
N LEU A 176 6.50 12.10 1.01
CA LEU A 176 6.98 12.60 2.32
C LEU A 176 6.12 12.13 3.49
N ILE A 177 4.83 11.86 3.24
CA ILE A 177 3.85 11.66 4.31
C ILE A 177 3.04 10.36 4.18
N SER A 178 3.14 9.63 3.07
CA SER A 178 2.25 8.49 2.83
C SER A 178 2.54 7.28 3.73
N HIS A 179 1.50 6.51 4.01
CA HIS A 179 1.57 5.24 4.75
C HIS A 179 2.64 4.28 4.21
N ARG A 180 2.75 4.17 2.86
CA ARG A 180 3.78 3.31 2.22
C ARG A 180 5.17 3.87 2.42
N SER A 181 5.37 5.17 2.29
CA SER A 181 6.69 5.77 2.51
C SER A 181 7.14 5.66 3.97
N LEU A 182 6.22 5.80 4.92
CA LEU A 182 6.52 5.60 6.35
C LEU A 182 6.92 4.14 6.65
N ALA A 183 6.20 3.17 6.10
CA ALA A 183 6.58 1.76 6.24
C ALA A 183 7.93 1.46 5.57
N MET A 184 8.13 1.99 4.36
CA MET A 184 9.36 1.76 3.60
C MET A 184 10.57 2.41 4.24
N LYS A 185 10.43 3.60 4.85
CA LYS A 185 11.50 4.24 5.62
C LYS A 185 12.00 3.32 6.74
N LYS A 186 11.09 2.73 7.52
CA LYS A 186 11.47 1.78 8.59
C LYS A 186 12.21 0.56 8.05
N LEU A 187 11.79 0.04 6.90
CA LEU A 187 12.50 -1.06 6.23
C LEU A 187 13.90 -0.62 5.80
N ILE A 188 14.04 0.54 5.16
CA ILE A 188 15.34 1.08 4.72
C ILE A 188 16.27 1.28 5.91
N ASP A 189 15.77 1.89 7.00
CA ASP A 189 16.56 2.14 8.22
C ASP A 189 17.05 0.81 8.85
N PHE A 190 16.24 -0.26 8.75
CA PHE A 190 16.60 -1.59 9.27
C PHE A 190 17.73 -2.27 8.47
N ILE A 191 17.75 -2.12 7.13
CA ILE A 191 18.72 -2.81 6.27
C ILE A 191 19.87 -1.89 5.81
N SER A 192 19.99 -0.69 6.36
CA SER A 192 21.04 0.30 6.04
C SER A 192 22.22 0.19 6.97
#